data_c5159763e7a7304405268e303dd82c16
#
_entry.id   c5159763e7a7304405268e303dd82c16
#
_cell.length_a   1.000
_cell.length_b   1.000
_cell.length_c   1.000
_cell.angle_alpha   90.00
_cell.angle_beta   90.00
_cell.angle_gamma   90.00
#
_symmetry.space_group_name_H-M   'P 1'
#
loop_
_entity.id
_entity.type
_entity.pdbx_description
1 polymer ?
#
loop_
_entity_poly.entity_id
_entity_poly.type
_entity_poly.pdbx_seq_one_letter_code
_entity_poly.pdbx_strand_id
1 'polypeptide(L)'
;MFEIQLLSLIGGMICTFLKLGDGRLVIKEMIPWNMILVICGVGTLIGVASNYGVVQMVAEWVGSNVSGHGLTVIMTALGGILSFVSDGMGVCMPTFYPMIASIASSTGIAIGPMFLGFTTAIWATAAAPLSSSGGIVLSQAPEEVRSKLFVQSLVAALAFTVWVILLAVIGVFNIFG
;
A
#
# COMPACT_ATOMS: atom_id res chain seq x y z
N MET A 1 24.31 8.21 -8.26
CA MET A 1 23.12 8.75 -7.59
C MET A 1 23.06 8.08 -6.23
N PHE A 2 23.26 8.80 -5.13
CA PHE A 2 23.21 8.19 -3.80
C PHE A 2 21.74 7.88 -3.49
N GLU A 3 21.44 6.62 -3.21
CA GLU A 3 20.09 6.23 -2.83
C GLU A 3 19.75 6.81 -1.44
N ILE A 4 18.52 7.29 -1.27
CA ILE A 4 18.04 7.89 -0.02
C ILE A 4 18.23 6.92 1.17
N GLN A 5 18.12 5.62 0.91
CA GLN A 5 18.33 4.56 1.91
C GLN A 5 19.78 4.57 2.43
N LEU A 6 20.75 4.71 1.54
CA LEU A 6 22.18 4.79 1.92
C LEU A 6 22.48 6.05 2.72
N LEU A 7 21.92 7.20 2.32
CA LEU A 7 22.08 8.45 3.06
C LEU A 7 21.47 8.39 4.46
N SER A 8 20.29 7.80 4.60
CA SER A 8 19.63 7.62 5.90
C SER A 8 20.39 6.65 6.81
N LEU A 9 20.95 5.57 6.24
CA LEU A 9 21.81 4.64 6.96
C LEU A 9 23.07 5.32 7.50
N ILE A 10 23.78 6.07 6.63
CA ILE A 10 24.98 6.83 7.01
C ILE A 10 24.63 7.86 8.09
N GLY A 11 23.52 8.59 7.92
CA GLY A 11 23.04 9.55 8.92
C GLY A 11 22.77 8.88 10.27
N GLY A 12 22.10 7.74 10.28
CA GLY A 12 21.85 6.96 11.48
C GLY A 12 23.14 6.47 12.16
N MET A 13 24.12 6.02 11.36
CA MET A 13 25.44 5.63 11.88
C MET A 13 26.18 6.82 12.52
N ILE A 14 26.17 7.99 11.89
CA ILE A 14 26.78 9.21 12.43
C ILE A 14 26.12 9.61 13.75
N CYS A 15 24.79 9.61 13.82
CA CYS A 15 24.06 9.91 15.04
C CYS A 15 24.41 8.96 16.20
N THR A 16 24.56 7.66 15.88
CA THR A 16 24.97 6.66 16.86
C THR A 16 26.41 6.87 17.34
N PHE A 17 27.32 7.18 16.40
CA PHE A 17 28.74 7.42 16.72
C PHE A 17 28.94 8.69 17.58
N LEU A 18 28.16 9.73 17.32
CA LEU A 18 28.15 10.98 18.08
C LEU A 18 27.37 10.85 19.41
N LYS A 19 26.84 9.68 19.73
CA LYS A 19 26.03 9.40 20.95
C LYS A 19 24.85 10.37 21.10
N LEU A 20 24.25 10.80 20.00
CA LEU A 20 23.08 11.66 19.99
C LEU A 20 21.79 10.93 20.41
N GLY A 21 21.83 9.61 20.57
CA GLY A 21 20.74 8.79 21.05
C GLY A 21 21.22 7.43 21.55
N ASP A 22 20.39 6.73 22.32
CA ASP A 22 20.64 5.38 22.74
C ASP A 22 20.35 4.40 21.58
N GLY A 23 21.42 3.87 20.98
CA GLY A 23 21.34 2.92 19.87
C GLY A 23 20.52 1.66 20.21
N ARG A 24 20.50 1.21 21.47
CA ARG A 24 19.70 0.06 21.91
C ARG A 24 18.21 0.38 21.87
N LEU A 25 17.83 1.57 22.32
CA LEU A 25 16.47 2.05 22.30
C LEU A 25 15.97 2.20 20.86
N VAL A 26 16.79 2.77 19.98
CA VAL A 26 16.48 2.94 18.55
C VAL A 26 16.21 1.58 17.90
N ILE A 27 17.10 0.59 18.12
CA ILE A 27 16.93 -0.74 17.51
C ILE A 27 15.70 -1.46 18.07
N LYS A 28 15.43 -1.34 19.37
CA LYS A 28 14.36 -2.08 20.02
C LYS A 28 12.97 -1.47 19.79
N GLU A 29 12.87 -0.15 19.81
CA GLU A 29 11.57 0.54 19.87
C GLU A 29 11.25 1.41 18.64
N MET A 30 12.28 1.89 17.93
CA MET A 30 12.06 2.78 16.78
C MET A 30 12.11 2.06 15.42
N ILE A 31 12.73 0.87 15.34
CA ILE A 31 12.69 0.07 14.12
C ILE A 31 11.34 -0.66 14.06
N PRO A 32 10.59 -0.51 12.96
CA PRO A 32 9.28 -1.16 12.81
C PRO A 32 9.45 -2.65 12.44
N TRP A 33 9.94 -3.46 13.39
CA TRP A 33 10.24 -4.88 13.18
C TRP A 33 9.04 -5.67 12.64
N ASN A 34 7.84 -5.37 13.14
CA ASN A 34 6.62 -6.03 12.65
C ASN A 34 6.41 -5.78 11.15
N MET A 35 6.65 -4.56 10.68
CA MET A 35 6.53 -4.21 9.26
C MET A 35 7.59 -4.93 8.42
N ILE A 36 8.84 -4.98 8.90
CA ILE A 36 9.92 -5.70 8.21
C ILE A 36 9.58 -7.19 8.09
N LEU A 37 9.10 -7.81 9.17
CA LEU A 37 8.70 -9.22 9.17
C LEU A 37 7.53 -9.49 8.22
N VAL A 38 6.54 -8.61 8.18
CA VAL A 38 5.40 -8.72 7.24
C VAL A 38 5.90 -8.63 5.80
N ILE A 39 6.72 -7.65 5.46
CA ILE A 39 7.25 -7.48 4.10
C ILE A 39 8.07 -8.71 3.68
N CYS A 40 8.97 -9.19 4.53
CA CYS A 40 9.77 -10.38 4.25
C CYS A 40 8.89 -11.64 4.11
N GLY A 41 7.93 -11.83 5.02
CA GLY A 41 7.04 -12.99 5.01
C GLY A 41 6.13 -13.02 3.78
N VAL A 42 5.48 -11.91 3.48
CA VAL A 42 4.62 -11.79 2.29
C VAL A 42 5.44 -11.91 1.01
N GLY A 43 6.61 -11.27 0.92
CA GLY A 43 7.50 -11.39 -0.22
C GLY A 43 7.92 -12.84 -0.48
N THR A 44 8.22 -13.59 0.57
CA THR A 44 8.54 -15.02 0.47
C THR A 44 7.34 -15.82 -0.02
N LEU A 45 6.14 -15.58 0.50
CA LEU A 45 4.91 -16.27 0.06
C LEU A 45 4.59 -15.98 -1.41
N ILE A 46 4.72 -14.74 -1.86
CA ILE A 46 4.54 -14.38 -3.27
C ILE A 46 5.60 -15.06 -4.14
N GLY A 47 6.86 -15.10 -3.69
CA GLY A 47 7.93 -15.81 -4.39
C GLY A 47 7.63 -17.31 -4.55
N VAL A 48 7.16 -17.95 -3.50
CA VAL A 48 6.72 -19.36 -3.54
C VAL A 48 5.54 -19.52 -4.50
N ALA A 49 4.49 -18.71 -4.37
CA ALA A 49 3.31 -18.74 -5.23
C ALA A 49 3.67 -18.56 -6.72
N SER A 50 4.61 -17.66 -7.02
CA SER A 50 5.11 -17.44 -8.39
C SER A 50 5.84 -18.66 -8.94
N ASN A 51 6.69 -19.30 -8.12
CA ASN A 51 7.40 -20.51 -8.53
C ASN A 51 6.49 -21.73 -8.79
N TYR A 52 5.35 -21.79 -8.10
CA TYR A 52 4.34 -22.83 -8.32
C TYR A 52 3.31 -22.47 -9.41
N GLY A 53 3.51 -21.37 -10.14
CA GLY A 53 2.64 -20.97 -11.24
C GLY A 53 1.28 -20.38 -10.80
N VAL A 54 1.08 -20.14 -9.52
CA VAL A 54 -0.20 -19.59 -9.01
C VAL A 54 -0.47 -18.19 -9.58
N VAL A 55 0.58 -17.36 -9.68
CA VAL A 55 0.46 -16.01 -10.23
C VAL A 55 0.08 -16.06 -11.71
N GLN A 56 0.68 -16.99 -12.47
CA GLN A 56 0.38 -17.22 -13.89
C GLN A 56 -1.06 -17.71 -14.08
N MET A 57 -1.51 -18.64 -13.25
CA MET A 57 -2.88 -19.16 -13.30
C MET A 57 -3.92 -18.04 -13.04
N VAL A 58 -3.66 -17.18 -12.05
CA VAL A 58 -4.51 -16.02 -11.78
C VAL A 58 -4.47 -15.02 -12.93
N ALA A 59 -3.29 -14.78 -13.50
CA ALA A 59 -3.13 -13.88 -14.63
C ALA A 59 -3.86 -14.38 -15.89
N GLU A 60 -3.79 -15.67 -16.20
CA GLU A 60 -4.52 -16.28 -17.33
C GLU A 60 -6.03 -16.20 -17.14
N TRP A 61 -6.50 -16.51 -15.92
CA TRP A 61 -7.93 -16.38 -15.59
C TRP A 61 -8.42 -14.93 -15.72
N VAL A 62 -7.66 -13.99 -15.23
CA VAL A 62 -7.95 -12.55 -15.32
C VAL A 62 -7.92 -12.11 -16.79
N GLY A 63 -6.88 -12.47 -17.54
CA GLY A 63 -6.73 -12.09 -18.95
C GLY A 63 -7.84 -12.62 -19.85
N SER A 64 -8.42 -13.78 -19.51
CA SER A 64 -9.54 -14.38 -20.27
C SER A 64 -10.92 -13.84 -19.87
N ASN A 65 -11.08 -13.33 -18.64
CA ASN A 65 -12.40 -12.95 -18.11
C ASN A 65 -12.57 -11.46 -17.88
N VAL A 66 -11.49 -10.68 -17.82
CA VAL A 66 -11.51 -9.27 -17.43
C VAL A 66 -10.77 -8.44 -18.48
N SER A 67 -11.41 -7.39 -18.98
CA SER A 67 -10.73 -6.41 -19.84
C SER A 67 -9.65 -5.64 -19.06
N GLY A 68 -8.67 -5.05 -19.77
CA GLY A 68 -7.63 -4.24 -19.13
C GLY A 68 -8.19 -3.11 -18.28
N HIS A 69 -9.26 -2.47 -18.75
CA HIS A 69 -10.01 -1.47 -17.99
C HIS A 69 -10.67 -2.05 -16.73
N GLY A 70 -11.33 -3.19 -16.86
CA GLY A 70 -11.94 -3.88 -15.71
C GLY A 70 -10.91 -4.26 -14.64
N LEU A 71 -9.70 -4.66 -15.06
CA LEU A 71 -8.62 -4.98 -14.15
C LEU A 71 -8.14 -3.76 -13.37
N THR A 72 -8.04 -2.60 -14.02
CA THR A 72 -7.75 -1.33 -13.34
C THR A 72 -8.77 -1.03 -12.25
N VAL A 73 -10.06 -1.20 -12.55
CA VAL A 73 -11.16 -0.99 -11.57
C VAL A 73 -11.04 -1.97 -10.39
N ILE A 74 -10.80 -3.25 -10.67
CA ILE A 74 -10.64 -4.28 -9.63
C ILE A 74 -9.45 -3.96 -8.73
N MET A 75 -8.29 -3.62 -9.31
CA MET A 75 -7.10 -3.29 -8.52
C MET A 75 -7.31 -2.01 -7.69
N THR A 76 -7.99 -1.02 -8.24
CA THR A 76 -8.36 0.21 -7.51
C THR A 76 -9.27 -0.11 -6.31
N ALA A 77 -10.30 -0.92 -6.50
CA ALA A 77 -11.21 -1.32 -5.44
C ALA A 77 -10.50 -2.14 -4.36
N LEU A 78 -9.65 -3.10 -4.74
CA LEU A 78 -8.84 -3.89 -3.81
C LEU A 78 -7.90 -3.00 -2.99
N GLY A 79 -7.20 -2.06 -3.64
CA GLY A 79 -6.33 -1.11 -2.96
C GLY A 79 -7.06 -0.30 -1.89
N GLY A 80 -8.24 0.23 -2.23
CA GLY A 80 -9.07 0.99 -1.29
C GLY A 80 -9.58 0.14 -0.12
N ILE A 81 -10.15 -1.03 -0.40
CA ILE A 81 -10.73 -1.91 0.63
C ILE A 81 -9.64 -2.42 1.59
N LEU A 82 -8.53 -2.90 1.06
CA LEU A 82 -7.46 -3.46 1.87
C LEU A 82 -6.75 -2.41 2.72
N SER A 83 -6.48 -1.23 2.14
CA SER A 83 -5.84 -0.14 2.86
C SER A 83 -6.73 0.49 3.93
N PHE A 84 -8.04 0.24 3.89
CA PHE A 84 -8.97 0.72 4.91
C PHE A 84 -8.72 0.12 6.29
N VAL A 85 -8.27 -1.14 6.33
CA VAL A 85 -8.03 -1.91 7.57
C VAL A 85 -6.56 -2.29 7.75
N SER A 86 -5.68 -1.86 6.85
CA SER A 86 -4.28 -2.24 6.82
C SER A 86 -3.37 -1.02 6.59
N ASP A 87 -2.07 -1.24 6.62
CA ASP A 87 -1.11 -0.22 6.23
C ASP A 87 -0.93 -0.21 4.71
N GLY A 88 -1.32 0.89 4.08
CA GLY A 88 -1.23 1.03 2.62
C GLY A 88 0.20 0.95 2.11
N MET A 89 1.13 1.68 2.72
CA MET A 89 2.53 1.73 2.28
C MET A 89 3.35 0.55 2.78
N GLY A 90 3.15 0.13 4.03
CA GLY A 90 3.95 -0.93 4.64
C GLY A 90 3.48 -2.34 4.28
N VAL A 91 2.22 -2.53 3.92
CA VAL A 91 1.65 -3.86 3.64
C VAL A 91 1.09 -3.95 2.22
N CYS A 92 0.16 -3.05 1.86
CA CYS A 92 -0.54 -3.18 0.58
C CYS A 92 0.40 -2.98 -0.62
N MET A 93 1.18 -1.91 -0.65
CA MET A 93 2.08 -1.66 -1.79
C MET A 93 3.14 -2.75 -1.98
N PRO A 94 3.93 -3.16 -0.95
CA PRO A 94 4.93 -4.21 -1.12
C PRO A 94 4.33 -5.55 -1.53
N THR A 95 3.08 -5.83 -1.12
CA THR A 95 2.39 -7.07 -1.46
C THR A 95 1.86 -7.06 -2.89
N PHE A 96 1.18 -6.00 -3.29
CA PHE A 96 0.44 -6.00 -4.55
C PHE A 96 1.22 -5.45 -5.73
N TYR A 97 2.23 -4.61 -5.55
CA TYR A 97 3.03 -4.10 -6.66
C TYR A 97 3.73 -5.19 -7.47
N PRO A 98 4.41 -6.18 -6.86
CA PRO A 98 4.98 -7.28 -7.61
C PRO A 98 3.92 -8.11 -8.34
N MET A 99 2.74 -8.28 -7.72
CA MET A 99 1.64 -9.01 -8.31
C MET A 99 1.04 -8.29 -9.52
N ILE A 100 0.82 -6.97 -9.42
CA ILE A 100 0.38 -6.11 -10.54
C ILE A 100 1.38 -6.19 -11.70
N ALA A 101 2.68 -6.09 -11.40
CA ALA A 101 3.72 -6.22 -12.41
C ALA A 101 3.72 -7.58 -13.10
N SER A 102 3.52 -8.66 -12.36
CA SER A 102 3.44 -10.02 -12.90
C SER A 102 2.19 -10.22 -13.78
N ILE A 103 1.03 -9.71 -13.34
CA ILE A 103 -0.21 -9.76 -14.13
C ILE A 103 -0.04 -8.96 -15.43
N ALA A 104 0.52 -7.75 -15.36
CA ALA A 104 0.77 -6.91 -16.54
C ALA A 104 1.66 -7.63 -17.57
N SER A 105 2.76 -8.24 -17.10
CA SER A 105 3.72 -8.94 -17.98
C SER A 105 3.13 -10.19 -18.63
N SER A 106 2.25 -10.90 -17.95
CA SER A 106 1.66 -12.13 -18.47
C SER A 106 0.43 -11.90 -19.37
N THR A 107 -0.32 -10.81 -19.13
CA THR A 107 -1.52 -10.48 -19.91
C THR A 107 -1.27 -9.48 -21.04
N GLY A 108 -0.12 -8.79 -21.03
CA GLY A 108 0.17 -7.70 -21.97
C GLY A 108 -0.66 -6.42 -21.71
N ILE A 109 -1.37 -6.35 -20.60
CA ILE A 109 -2.16 -5.17 -20.20
C ILE A 109 -1.21 -4.08 -19.66
N ALA A 110 -1.48 -2.83 -20.00
CA ALA A 110 -0.69 -1.71 -19.54
C ALA A 110 -0.63 -1.64 -17.99
N ILE A 111 0.57 -1.61 -17.44
CA ILE A 111 0.80 -1.61 -15.99
C ILE A 111 0.43 -0.27 -15.34
N GLY A 112 0.61 0.84 -16.06
CA GLY A 112 0.43 2.21 -15.55
C GLY A 112 -0.93 2.45 -14.91
N PRO A 113 -2.06 2.20 -15.61
CA PRO A 113 -3.40 2.37 -15.06
C PRO A 113 -3.66 1.59 -13.78
N MET A 114 -3.18 0.34 -13.71
CA MET A 114 -3.35 -0.52 -12.54
C MET A 114 -2.58 0.03 -11.33
N PHE A 115 -1.32 0.43 -11.54
CA PHE A 115 -0.51 1.06 -10.49
C PHE A 115 -1.12 2.36 -9.99
N LEU A 116 -1.54 3.23 -10.92
CA LEU A 116 -2.13 4.52 -10.57
C LEU A 116 -3.43 4.35 -9.79
N GLY A 117 -4.32 3.49 -10.27
CA GLY A 117 -5.59 3.22 -9.61
C GLY A 117 -5.39 2.64 -8.21
N PHE A 118 -4.56 1.61 -8.08
CA PHE A 118 -4.25 0.97 -6.81
C PHE A 118 -3.61 1.95 -5.81
N THR A 119 -2.59 2.70 -6.25
CA THR A 119 -1.88 3.68 -5.41
C THR A 119 -2.79 4.81 -4.96
N THR A 120 -3.59 5.36 -5.88
CA THR A 120 -4.52 6.45 -5.56
C THR A 120 -5.57 6.00 -4.55
N ALA A 121 -6.07 4.76 -4.67
CA ALA A 121 -7.03 4.20 -3.72
C ALA A 121 -6.41 4.01 -2.32
N ILE A 122 -5.17 3.56 -2.22
CA ILE A 122 -4.44 3.47 -0.96
C ILE A 122 -4.31 4.83 -0.29
N TRP A 123 -3.93 5.87 -1.05
CA TRP A 123 -3.82 7.23 -0.50
C TRP A 123 -5.17 7.82 -0.10
N ALA A 124 -6.24 7.50 -0.83
CA ALA A 124 -7.60 7.92 -0.48
C ALA A 124 -8.05 7.39 0.90
N THR A 125 -7.56 6.23 1.30
CA THR A 125 -7.88 5.59 2.57
C THR A 125 -6.83 5.79 3.66
N ALA A 126 -5.74 6.51 3.40
CA ALA A 126 -4.65 6.70 4.36
C ALA A 126 -5.12 7.33 5.70
N ALA A 127 -6.14 8.18 5.67
CA ALA A 127 -6.75 8.77 6.86
C ALA A 127 -7.90 7.94 7.46
N ALA A 128 -8.16 6.73 6.96
CA ALA A 128 -9.20 5.87 7.53
C ALA A 128 -8.88 5.54 8.99
N PRO A 129 -9.86 5.58 9.90
CA PRO A 129 -9.61 5.42 11.33
C PRO A 129 -9.06 4.05 11.71
N LEU A 130 -9.26 3.04 10.85
CA LEU A 130 -8.77 1.68 11.05
C LEU A 130 -7.40 1.43 10.38
N SER A 131 -6.91 2.39 9.59
CA SER A 131 -5.56 2.33 9.03
C SER A 131 -4.50 2.71 10.07
N SER A 132 -3.24 2.33 9.84
CA SER A 132 -2.13 2.69 10.73
C SER A 132 -2.01 4.20 10.94
N SER A 133 -2.10 4.97 9.85
CA SER A 133 -1.97 6.43 9.92
C SER A 133 -3.15 7.09 10.62
N GLY A 134 -4.39 6.66 10.30
CA GLY A 134 -5.60 7.15 10.96
C GLY A 134 -5.64 6.79 12.44
N GLY A 135 -5.19 5.59 12.80
CA GLY A 135 -5.06 5.16 14.19
C GLY A 135 -4.11 6.05 15.01
N ILE A 136 -2.97 6.43 14.42
CA ILE A 136 -2.03 7.37 15.06
C ILE A 136 -2.70 8.73 15.29
N VAL A 137 -3.37 9.29 14.29
CA VAL A 137 -4.08 10.57 14.41
C VAL A 137 -5.11 10.51 15.53
N LEU A 138 -5.92 9.44 15.57
CA LEU A 138 -6.94 9.25 16.60
C LEU A 138 -6.35 9.08 18.00
N SER A 139 -5.20 8.41 18.12
CA SER A 139 -4.54 8.23 19.43
C SER A 139 -4.06 9.54 20.04
N GLN A 140 -3.70 10.51 19.21
CA GLN A 140 -3.26 11.84 19.64
C GLN A 140 -4.41 12.84 19.83
N ALA A 141 -5.62 12.50 19.39
CA ALA A 141 -6.78 13.39 19.50
C ALA A 141 -7.29 13.46 20.95
N PRO A 142 -7.68 14.65 21.45
CA PRO A 142 -8.35 14.79 22.74
C PRO A 142 -9.61 13.90 22.81
N GLU A 143 -9.90 13.35 23.99
CA GLU A 143 -11.04 12.44 24.20
C GLU A 143 -12.38 13.00 23.75
N GLU A 144 -12.57 14.30 24.00
CA GLU A 144 -13.81 15.02 23.68
C GLU A 144 -14.17 15.01 22.19
N VAL A 145 -13.14 15.02 21.31
CA VAL A 145 -13.33 15.09 19.85
C VAL A 145 -13.05 13.76 19.15
N ARG A 146 -12.47 12.78 19.84
CA ARG A 146 -12.01 11.51 19.26
C ARG A 146 -13.14 10.75 18.57
N SER A 147 -14.29 10.63 19.19
CA SER A 147 -15.46 9.94 18.61
C SER A 147 -15.97 10.64 17.35
N LYS A 148 -16.04 11.96 17.36
CA LYS A 148 -16.46 12.77 16.21
C LYS A 148 -15.43 12.65 15.07
N LEU A 149 -14.15 12.73 15.39
CA LEU A 149 -13.06 12.59 14.44
C LEU A 149 -13.05 11.19 13.81
N PHE A 150 -13.30 10.14 14.59
CA PHE A 150 -13.43 8.77 14.08
C PHE A 150 -14.51 8.67 13.00
N VAL A 151 -15.71 9.16 13.29
CA VAL A 151 -16.82 9.10 12.33
C VAL A 151 -16.53 9.95 11.09
N GLN A 152 -16.00 11.15 11.27
CA GLN A 152 -15.68 12.04 10.15
C GLN A 152 -14.61 11.44 9.24
N SER A 153 -13.53 10.90 9.79
CA SER A 153 -12.47 10.26 9.01
C SER A 153 -12.96 8.98 8.34
N LEU A 154 -13.83 8.21 8.98
CA LEU A 154 -14.47 7.04 8.38
C LEU A 154 -15.30 7.42 7.15
N VAL A 155 -16.20 8.40 7.30
CA VAL A 155 -17.06 8.87 6.20
C VAL A 155 -16.23 9.47 5.08
N ALA A 156 -15.22 10.29 5.41
CA ALA A 156 -14.34 10.88 4.41
C ALA A 156 -13.57 9.80 3.62
N ALA A 157 -12.98 8.82 4.31
CA ALA A 157 -12.25 7.74 3.67
C ALA A 157 -13.16 6.89 2.76
N LEU A 158 -14.39 6.59 3.19
CA LEU A 158 -15.38 5.90 2.35
C LEU A 158 -15.75 6.73 1.12
N ALA A 159 -16.02 8.02 1.30
CA ALA A 159 -16.37 8.91 0.19
C ALA A 159 -15.23 9.01 -0.83
N PHE A 160 -13.98 9.16 -0.37
CA PHE A 160 -12.82 9.19 -1.25
C PHE A 160 -12.58 7.85 -1.95
N THR A 161 -12.77 6.72 -1.27
CA THR A 161 -12.65 5.40 -1.90
C THR A 161 -13.67 5.23 -3.03
N VAL A 162 -14.93 5.56 -2.77
CA VAL A 162 -15.98 5.52 -3.80
C VAL A 162 -15.64 6.45 -4.96
N TRP A 163 -15.16 7.65 -4.67
CA TRP A 163 -14.76 8.61 -5.69
C TRP A 163 -13.63 8.08 -6.57
N VAL A 164 -12.58 7.49 -5.99
CA VAL A 164 -11.46 6.94 -6.75
C VAL A 164 -11.90 5.73 -7.59
N ILE A 165 -12.79 4.87 -7.07
CA ILE A 165 -13.37 3.77 -7.84
C ILE A 165 -14.19 4.31 -9.02
N LEU A 166 -14.97 5.37 -8.84
CA LEU A 166 -15.70 6.02 -9.93
C LEU A 166 -14.76 6.58 -11.00
N LEU A 167 -13.64 7.20 -10.62
CA LEU A 167 -12.61 7.65 -11.56
C LEU A 167 -12.01 6.48 -12.34
N ALA A 168 -11.79 5.34 -11.69
CA ALA A 168 -11.34 4.12 -12.35
C ALA A 168 -12.38 3.59 -13.34
N VAL A 169 -13.65 3.57 -12.97
CA VAL A 169 -14.76 3.14 -13.86
C VAL A 169 -14.92 4.05 -15.07
N ILE A 170 -14.78 5.36 -14.91
CA ILE A 170 -14.81 6.34 -16.02
C ILE A 170 -13.58 6.21 -16.94
N GLY A 171 -12.51 5.54 -16.46
CA GLY A 171 -11.31 5.32 -17.26
C GLY A 171 -10.24 6.41 -17.16
N VAL A 172 -10.30 7.28 -16.14
CA VAL A 172 -9.34 8.38 -15.95
C VAL A 172 -7.91 7.86 -15.89
N PHE A 173 -7.69 6.72 -15.24
CA PHE A 173 -6.35 6.13 -15.12
C PHE A 173 -5.81 5.57 -16.45
N ASN A 174 -6.68 5.23 -17.39
CA ASN A 174 -6.27 4.71 -18.71
C ASN A 174 -5.68 5.79 -19.63
N ILE A 175 -5.83 7.07 -19.29
CA ILE A 175 -5.20 8.18 -20.03
C ILE A 175 -3.67 8.12 -19.90
N PHE A 176 -3.17 7.45 -18.87
CA PHE A 176 -1.75 7.34 -18.54
C PHE A 176 -1.13 5.96 -18.90
N GLY A 177 -1.81 5.18 -19.72
CA GLY A 177 -1.38 3.83 -20.14
C GLY A 177 -1.04 3.69 -21.61
#